data_95a39476f19cc6455a7b3014bf67b0ec
#
_entry.id   95a39476f19cc6455a7b3014bf67b0ec
#
_cell.length_a   1.000
_cell.length_b   1.000
_cell.length_c   1.000
_cell.angle_alpha   90.00
_cell.angle_beta   90.00
_cell.angle_gamma   90.00
#
_symmetry.space_group_name_H-M   'P 1'
#
loop_
_entity.id
_entity.type
_entity.pdbx_description
1 polymer ?
#
loop_
_entity_poly.entity_id
_entity_poly.type
_entity_poly.pdbx_seq_one_letter_code
_entity_poly.pdbx_strand_id
1 'polypeptide(L)'
;MDTKQRSFDNLISRLKNGKGKPKYKAWSDIPILLPGEKTSTRVEPGKSLYGKIDDLVEKNGVIDIGIWTGYAWGDKPRNRAAVVVTGDHKKNVVEATEILADYFWSIRNDFEFVAPTTNLENSIEKAILYLNTRKNKKPFIISDMGDNPTAGGSGDVTWTLNKILNSKLNKVNGPEIIYASIPGPDLIKNALNTKIGDEVSGYVGAVHDDRFSPPILLNGILKSVRLRDVNADAEVVIKVNNINVIVTNRRKPYHYISDFENLDLKPKTSDIIIVKIGYLVPELYDIRGDWVMALTPGGVDQDL
;
A
#
# COMPACT_ATOMS: atom_id res chain seq x y z
N MET A 1 6.23 -5.79 18.54
CA MET A 1 7.36 -6.53 17.86
C MET A 1 6.89 -6.93 16.48
N ASP A 2 7.74 -6.89 15.45
CA ASP A 2 7.40 -7.40 14.11
C ASP A 2 7.08 -8.90 14.19
N THR A 3 5.95 -9.31 13.61
CA THR A 3 5.50 -10.72 13.61
C THR A 3 6.54 -11.66 13.00
N LYS A 4 7.24 -11.23 11.95
CA LYS A 4 8.32 -12.03 11.32
C LYS A 4 9.48 -12.24 12.29
N GLN A 5 9.91 -11.19 12.97
CA GLN A 5 10.99 -11.26 13.95
C GLN A 5 10.60 -12.18 15.12
N ARG A 6 9.39 -12.04 15.66
CA ARG A 6 8.90 -12.90 16.75
C ARG A 6 8.89 -14.37 16.35
N SER A 7 8.34 -14.73 15.19
CA SER A 7 8.29 -16.12 14.73
C SER A 7 9.67 -16.69 14.46
N PHE A 8 10.58 -15.88 13.92
CA PHE A 8 11.98 -16.27 13.71
C PHE A 8 12.70 -16.50 15.03
N ASP A 9 12.58 -15.60 15.98
CA ASP A 9 13.22 -15.69 17.31
C ASP A 9 12.70 -16.93 18.07
N ASN A 10 11.40 -17.21 17.99
CA ASN A 10 10.82 -18.43 18.54
C ASN A 10 11.43 -19.69 17.92
N LEU A 11 11.57 -19.73 16.60
CA LEU A 11 12.20 -20.86 15.91
C LEU A 11 13.65 -21.07 16.35
N ILE A 12 14.45 -19.99 16.33
CA ILE A 12 15.86 -20.06 16.70
C ILE A 12 16.03 -20.45 18.18
N SER A 13 15.23 -19.89 19.08
CA SER A 13 15.25 -20.23 20.50
C SER A 13 14.96 -21.72 20.72
N ARG A 14 13.95 -22.26 20.03
CA ARG A 14 13.62 -23.69 20.14
C ARG A 14 14.74 -24.59 19.61
N LEU A 15 15.36 -24.25 18.48
CA LEU A 15 16.48 -24.99 17.93
C LEU A 15 17.68 -24.98 18.89
N LYS A 16 18.06 -23.81 19.42
CA LYS A 16 19.18 -23.66 20.37
C LYS A 16 18.97 -24.46 21.66
N ASN A 17 17.72 -24.59 22.11
CA ASN A 17 17.36 -25.30 23.34
C ASN A 17 17.02 -26.77 23.13
N GLY A 18 17.31 -27.32 21.93
CA GLY A 18 17.01 -28.71 21.61
C GLY A 18 15.52 -29.08 21.61
N LYS A 19 14.64 -28.05 21.58
CA LYS A 19 13.19 -28.24 21.50
C LYS A 19 12.79 -28.42 20.04
N GLY A 20 12.11 -29.50 19.72
CA GLY A 20 11.58 -29.77 18.38
C GLY A 20 10.39 -28.90 18.01
N LYS A 21 9.57 -29.37 17.08
CA LYS A 21 8.30 -28.72 16.67
C LYS A 21 7.41 -28.48 17.90
N PRO A 22 6.55 -27.43 17.86
CA PRO A 22 5.46 -27.31 18.83
C PRO A 22 4.63 -28.59 18.87
N LYS A 23 4.26 -29.05 20.07
CA LYS A 23 3.55 -30.33 20.25
C LYS A 23 2.11 -30.25 19.77
N TYR A 24 1.52 -29.06 19.89
CA TYR A 24 0.10 -28.82 19.58
C TYR A 24 -0.04 -27.61 18.68
N LYS A 25 -1.05 -27.68 17.82
CA LYS A 25 -1.56 -26.57 17.04
C LYS A 25 -3.08 -26.61 17.02
N ALA A 26 -3.70 -25.46 17.04
CA ALA A 26 -5.12 -25.29 16.83
C ALA A 26 -5.33 -24.12 15.87
N TRP A 27 -6.44 -24.15 15.15
CA TRP A 27 -6.88 -23.04 14.33
C TRP A 27 -8.41 -22.96 14.35
N SER A 28 -8.91 -21.76 14.14
CA SER A 28 -10.34 -21.50 13.94
C SER A 28 -10.49 -20.68 12.67
N ASP A 29 -11.34 -21.15 11.78
CA ASP A 29 -11.81 -20.37 10.64
C ASP A 29 -12.86 -19.36 11.12
N ILE A 30 -12.75 -18.12 10.62
CA ILE A 30 -13.69 -17.05 10.97
C ILE A 30 -14.30 -16.58 9.64
N PRO A 31 -15.64 -16.70 9.46
CA PRO A 31 -16.28 -16.41 8.17
C PRO A 31 -16.38 -14.89 7.91
N ILE A 32 -15.24 -14.25 7.82
CA ILE A 32 -15.05 -12.82 7.57
C ILE A 32 -14.15 -12.64 6.36
N LEU A 33 -14.49 -11.69 5.50
CA LEU A 33 -13.61 -11.12 4.48
C LEU A 33 -13.46 -9.63 4.76
N LEU A 34 -12.22 -9.19 4.93
CA LEU A 34 -11.88 -7.79 5.16
C LEU A 34 -10.78 -7.34 4.20
N PRO A 35 -10.85 -6.14 3.65
CA PRO A 35 -9.69 -5.50 3.08
C PRO A 35 -8.60 -5.41 4.15
N GLY A 36 -7.37 -5.84 3.82
CA GLY A 36 -6.25 -5.79 4.76
C GLY A 36 -5.99 -4.38 5.31
N GLU A 37 -6.32 -3.37 4.52
CA GLU A 37 -6.20 -1.96 4.84
C GLU A 37 -7.07 -1.49 6.01
N LYS A 38 -8.17 -2.20 6.30
CA LYS A 38 -9.01 -1.95 7.48
C LYS A 38 -8.44 -2.55 8.77
N THR A 39 -7.43 -3.43 8.68
CA THR A 39 -6.89 -4.15 9.85
C THR A 39 -5.61 -3.53 10.41
N SER A 40 -5.42 -2.23 10.23
CA SER A 40 -4.26 -1.51 10.74
C SER A 40 -4.19 -1.53 12.27
N THR A 41 -3.02 -1.86 12.82
CA THR A 41 -2.76 -1.79 14.27
C THR A 41 -2.59 -0.37 14.80
N ARG A 42 -2.74 0.65 13.96
CA ARG A 42 -2.71 2.06 14.39
C ARG A 42 -4.04 2.51 14.98
N VAL A 43 -5.14 1.85 14.65
CA VAL A 43 -6.51 2.19 15.06
C VAL A 43 -7.24 0.97 15.63
N GLU A 44 -8.29 1.22 16.40
CA GLU A 44 -9.20 0.16 16.84
C GLU A 44 -10.11 -0.30 15.66
N PRO A 45 -10.57 -1.54 15.69
CA PRO A 45 -10.30 -2.58 16.68
C PRO A 45 -9.02 -3.39 16.36
N GLY A 46 -8.34 -3.11 15.25
CA GLY A 46 -7.12 -3.81 14.86
C GLY A 46 -6.05 -3.76 15.94
N LYS A 47 -5.84 -2.60 16.55
CA LYS A 47 -4.88 -2.42 17.65
C LYS A 47 -5.14 -3.38 18.82
N SER A 48 -6.38 -3.46 19.31
CA SER A 48 -6.76 -4.36 20.42
C SER A 48 -6.71 -5.83 19.99
N LEU A 49 -7.14 -6.16 18.78
CA LEU A 49 -7.09 -7.54 18.28
C LEU A 49 -5.67 -8.10 18.27
N TYR A 50 -4.75 -7.38 17.65
CA TYR A 50 -3.34 -7.81 17.58
C TYR A 50 -2.63 -7.66 18.92
N GLY A 51 -3.03 -6.71 19.77
CA GLY A 51 -2.50 -6.54 21.12
C GLY A 51 -2.74 -7.76 22.04
N LYS A 52 -3.84 -8.47 21.86
CA LYS A 52 -4.13 -9.72 22.62
C LYS A 52 -3.11 -10.84 22.37
N ILE A 53 -2.33 -10.78 21.29
CA ILE A 53 -1.33 -11.80 20.99
C ILE A 53 -0.27 -11.86 22.08
N ASP A 54 0.25 -10.70 22.50
CA ASP A 54 1.33 -10.66 23.50
C ASP A 54 0.86 -11.24 24.84
N ASP A 55 -0.33 -10.86 25.30
CA ASP A 55 -0.93 -11.38 26.55
C ASP A 55 -1.14 -12.91 26.51
N LEU A 56 -1.51 -13.45 25.35
CA LEU A 56 -1.77 -14.88 25.18
C LEU A 56 -0.49 -15.70 25.01
N VAL A 57 0.54 -15.14 24.38
CA VAL A 57 1.86 -15.78 24.24
C VAL A 57 2.58 -15.86 25.60
N GLU A 58 2.34 -14.94 26.51
CA GLU A 58 2.86 -15.00 27.88
C GLU A 58 2.28 -16.17 28.70
N LYS A 59 1.12 -16.72 28.31
CA LYS A 59 0.56 -17.92 28.95
C LYS A 59 1.49 -19.11 28.75
N ASN A 60 1.75 -19.84 29.82
CA ASN A 60 2.62 -21.00 29.80
C ASN A 60 2.21 -22.01 28.73
N GLY A 61 3.12 -22.30 27.81
CA GLY A 61 2.96 -23.31 26.77
C GLY A 61 2.35 -22.83 25.44
N VAL A 62 1.95 -21.58 25.30
CA VAL A 62 1.70 -20.96 23.99
C VAL A 62 3.03 -20.44 23.45
N ILE A 63 3.34 -20.68 22.16
CA ILE A 63 4.61 -20.33 21.53
C ILE A 63 4.43 -19.22 20.54
N ASP A 64 3.46 -19.34 19.65
CA ASP A 64 3.20 -18.34 18.62
C ASP A 64 1.74 -18.33 18.18
N ILE A 65 1.28 -17.15 17.76
CA ILE A 65 -0.08 -16.88 17.32
C ILE A 65 -0.03 -16.10 16.02
N GLY A 66 -0.80 -16.57 15.03
CA GLY A 66 -1.05 -15.88 13.77
C GLY A 66 -2.52 -15.51 13.63
N ILE A 67 -2.79 -14.28 13.24
CA ILE A 67 -4.11 -13.79 12.82
C ILE A 67 -4.03 -13.51 11.33
N TRP A 68 -4.87 -14.17 10.54
CA TRP A 68 -4.96 -14.01 9.10
C TRP A 68 -6.31 -13.44 8.76
N THR A 69 -6.35 -12.36 7.98
CA THR A 69 -7.60 -11.69 7.59
C THR A 69 -8.17 -12.21 6.26
N GLY A 70 -7.45 -13.14 5.61
CA GLY A 70 -7.78 -13.58 4.26
C GLY A 70 -7.34 -12.56 3.20
N TYR A 71 -7.83 -12.77 1.98
CA TYR A 71 -7.59 -11.88 0.85
C TYR A 71 -8.91 -11.61 0.13
N ALA A 72 -9.54 -10.47 0.40
CA ALA A 72 -10.91 -10.17 0.00
C ALA A 72 -11.17 -10.28 -1.52
N TRP A 73 -10.16 -10.02 -2.33
CA TRP A 73 -10.23 -10.09 -3.80
C TRP A 73 -9.91 -11.48 -4.38
N GLY A 74 -9.58 -12.45 -3.52
CA GLY A 74 -9.36 -13.84 -3.93
C GLY A 74 -10.69 -14.58 -3.99
N ASP A 75 -11.26 -14.74 -5.17
CA ASP A 75 -12.50 -15.49 -5.41
C ASP A 75 -12.29 -17.00 -5.24
N LYS A 76 -12.20 -17.45 -4.00
CA LYS A 76 -12.03 -18.86 -3.61
C LYS A 76 -12.92 -19.20 -2.43
N PRO A 77 -13.66 -20.34 -2.45
CA PRO A 77 -14.54 -20.74 -1.35
C PRO A 77 -13.87 -20.90 0.02
N ARG A 78 -12.55 -21.15 0.03
CA ARG A 78 -11.76 -21.29 1.26
C ARG A 78 -11.23 -19.96 1.80
N ASN A 79 -11.43 -18.86 1.10
CA ASN A 79 -10.93 -17.55 1.51
C ASN A 79 -11.75 -17.00 2.67
N ARG A 80 -11.13 -16.86 3.81
CA ARG A 80 -11.72 -16.35 5.06
C ARG A 80 -10.62 -15.95 6.03
N ALA A 81 -10.99 -15.27 7.10
CA ALA A 81 -10.10 -15.02 8.21
C ALA A 81 -9.84 -16.30 9.02
N ALA A 82 -8.70 -16.36 9.69
CA ALA A 82 -8.35 -17.46 10.56
C ALA A 82 -7.42 -17.03 11.70
N VAL A 83 -7.55 -17.71 12.83
CA VAL A 83 -6.59 -17.65 13.94
C VAL A 83 -5.86 -18.99 14.02
N VAL A 84 -4.54 -18.95 14.13
CA VAL A 84 -3.68 -20.13 14.26
C VAL A 84 -2.81 -19.99 15.49
N VAL A 85 -2.85 -20.96 16.38
CA VAL A 85 -2.07 -20.98 17.62
C VAL A 85 -1.22 -22.25 17.70
N THR A 86 0.04 -22.09 18.10
CA THR A 86 0.98 -23.20 18.32
C THR A 86 1.56 -23.16 19.72
N GLY A 87 1.85 -24.33 20.29
CA GLY A 87 2.41 -24.41 21.63
C GLY A 87 2.73 -25.82 22.09
N ASP A 88 3.23 -25.92 23.32
CA ASP A 88 3.57 -27.20 23.98
C ASP A 88 2.52 -27.65 25.00
N HIS A 89 1.48 -26.85 25.26
CA HIS A 89 0.41 -27.11 26.23
C HIS A 89 -0.95 -27.10 25.54
N LYS A 90 -1.57 -28.27 25.34
CA LYS A 90 -2.80 -28.44 24.55
C LYS A 90 -3.93 -27.52 25.01
N LYS A 91 -4.20 -27.49 26.33
CA LYS A 91 -5.32 -26.69 26.90
C LYS A 91 -5.14 -25.21 26.56
N ASN A 92 -3.95 -24.66 26.77
CA ASN A 92 -3.70 -23.22 26.55
C ASN A 92 -3.72 -22.86 25.05
N VAL A 93 -3.28 -23.78 24.17
CA VAL A 93 -3.35 -23.61 22.70
C VAL A 93 -4.81 -23.52 22.24
N VAL A 94 -5.66 -24.42 22.72
CA VAL A 94 -7.10 -24.42 22.37
C VAL A 94 -7.78 -23.16 22.92
N GLU A 95 -7.61 -22.88 24.22
CA GLU A 95 -8.19 -21.68 24.87
C GLU A 95 -7.79 -20.38 24.19
N ALA A 96 -6.51 -20.21 23.85
CA ALA A 96 -6.04 -19.02 23.14
C ALA A 96 -6.66 -18.88 21.74
N THR A 97 -6.88 -20.01 21.04
CA THR A 97 -7.55 -20.03 19.74
C THR A 97 -8.99 -19.57 19.85
N GLU A 98 -9.74 -20.11 20.83
CA GLU A 98 -11.14 -19.76 21.07
C GLU A 98 -11.29 -18.28 21.46
N ILE A 99 -10.50 -17.80 22.42
CA ILE A 99 -10.54 -16.39 22.86
C ILE A 99 -10.32 -15.44 21.69
N LEU A 100 -9.36 -15.70 20.83
CA LEU A 100 -9.07 -14.82 19.70
C LEU A 100 -10.12 -14.92 18.60
N ALA A 101 -10.60 -16.11 18.30
CA ALA A 101 -11.64 -16.31 17.30
C ALA A 101 -12.95 -15.62 17.69
N ASP A 102 -13.40 -15.81 18.94
CA ASP A 102 -14.59 -15.18 19.47
C ASP A 102 -14.46 -13.65 19.50
N TYR A 103 -13.30 -13.17 19.93
CA TYR A 103 -13.04 -11.73 19.95
C TYR A 103 -13.05 -11.15 18.54
N PHE A 104 -12.34 -11.76 17.59
CA PHE A 104 -12.31 -11.30 16.19
C PHE A 104 -13.72 -11.29 15.58
N TRP A 105 -14.51 -12.34 15.82
CA TRP A 105 -15.89 -12.39 15.38
C TRP A 105 -16.76 -11.28 16.01
N SER A 106 -16.58 -11.00 17.30
CA SER A 106 -17.37 -10.00 18.00
C SER A 106 -17.19 -8.58 17.47
N ILE A 107 -15.97 -8.25 16.99
CA ILE A 107 -15.59 -6.93 16.47
C ILE A 107 -15.66 -6.83 14.93
N ARG A 108 -16.19 -7.83 14.23
CA ARG A 108 -16.13 -7.93 12.76
C ARG A 108 -16.71 -6.74 11.99
N ASN A 109 -17.62 -6.00 12.58
CA ASN A 109 -18.29 -4.85 11.96
C ASN A 109 -17.66 -3.49 12.33
N ASP A 110 -16.63 -3.50 13.19
CA ASP A 110 -16.06 -2.27 13.75
C ASP A 110 -14.76 -1.85 13.03
N PHE A 111 -14.31 -2.66 12.04
CA PHE A 111 -13.08 -2.38 11.32
C PHE A 111 -13.22 -1.19 10.38
N GLU A 112 -12.35 -0.19 10.56
CA GLU A 112 -12.32 1.04 9.80
C GLU A 112 -10.96 1.26 9.13
N PHE A 113 -10.94 2.12 8.12
CA PHE A 113 -9.69 2.58 7.53
C PHE A 113 -8.93 3.51 8.49
N VAL A 114 -7.60 3.48 8.39
CA VAL A 114 -6.69 4.22 9.29
C VAL A 114 -6.65 5.72 9.01
N ALA A 115 -7.25 6.19 7.93
CA ALA A 115 -7.38 7.59 7.56
C ALA A 115 -8.73 7.84 6.87
N PRO A 116 -9.13 9.11 6.74
CA PRO A 116 -10.35 9.44 6.01
C PRO A 116 -10.34 8.86 4.59
N THR A 117 -11.45 8.22 4.20
CA THR A 117 -11.67 7.69 2.85
C THR A 117 -12.66 8.54 2.09
N THR A 118 -12.47 8.65 0.78
CA THR A 118 -13.42 9.30 -0.12
C THR A 118 -13.10 8.93 -1.58
N ASN A 119 -13.92 9.37 -2.54
CA ASN A 119 -13.59 9.23 -3.96
C ASN A 119 -12.44 10.17 -4.39
N LEU A 120 -11.93 10.00 -5.59
CA LEU A 120 -10.77 10.77 -6.08
C LEU A 120 -11.10 12.27 -6.23
N GLU A 121 -12.29 12.62 -6.69
CA GLU A 121 -12.71 14.00 -6.89
C GLU A 121 -12.68 14.80 -5.57
N ASN A 122 -13.26 14.24 -4.52
CA ASN A 122 -13.23 14.83 -3.18
C ASN A 122 -11.82 14.84 -2.58
N SER A 123 -10.98 13.83 -2.91
CA SER A 123 -9.56 13.79 -2.50
C SER A 123 -8.78 14.96 -3.10
N ILE A 124 -9.03 15.29 -4.38
CA ILE A 124 -8.46 16.46 -5.06
C ILE A 124 -8.92 17.75 -4.38
N GLU A 125 -10.20 17.87 -4.02
CA GLU A 125 -10.72 19.07 -3.34
C GLU A 125 -10.11 19.25 -1.95
N LYS A 126 -9.95 18.16 -1.19
CA LYS A 126 -9.25 18.19 0.10
C LYS A 126 -7.79 18.62 -0.05
N ALA A 127 -7.09 18.11 -1.08
CA ALA A 127 -5.72 18.53 -1.36
C ALA A 127 -5.62 20.03 -1.66
N ILE A 128 -6.52 20.58 -2.47
CA ILE A 128 -6.56 22.01 -2.79
C ILE A 128 -6.86 22.85 -1.54
N LEU A 129 -7.83 22.44 -0.71
CA LEU A 129 -8.13 23.11 0.54
C LEU A 129 -6.93 23.11 1.48
N TYR A 130 -6.26 21.97 1.62
CA TYR A 130 -5.04 21.85 2.40
C TYR A 130 -3.96 22.82 1.92
N LEU A 131 -3.69 22.90 0.62
CA LEU A 131 -2.69 23.81 0.06
C LEU A 131 -2.96 25.27 0.39
N ASN A 132 -4.24 25.67 0.39
CA ASN A 132 -4.66 27.04 0.70
C ASN A 132 -4.57 27.38 2.20
N THR A 133 -4.60 26.38 3.07
CA THR A 133 -4.70 26.57 4.54
C THR A 133 -3.47 26.11 5.31
N ARG A 134 -2.57 25.36 4.69
CA ARG A 134 -1.39 24.77 5.36
C ARG A 134 -0.45 25.83 5.93
N LYS A 135 0.06 25.55 7.14
CA LYS A 135 1.04 26.40 7.84
C LYS A 135 2.49 26.04 7.55
N ASN A 136 2.75 24.85 7.01
CA ASN A 136 4.09 24.33 6.72
C ASN A 136 4.13 23.72 5.31
N LYS A 137 5.33 23.59 4.75
CA LYS A 137 5.54 23.03 3.41
C LYS A 137 5.73 21.51 3.48
N LYS A 138 4.68 20.79 3.90
CA LYS A 138 4.64 19.32 3.85
C LYS A 138 3.62 18.87 2.80
N PRO A 139 3.81 17.70 2.16
CA PRO A 139 2.91 17.23 1.13
C PRO A 139 1.54 16.81 1.67
N PHE A 140 0.50 17.05 0.89
CA PHE A 140 -0.74 16.30 1.00
C PHE A 140 -0.58 14.98 0.27
N ILE A 141 -0.89 13.84 0.92
CA ILE A 141 -0.74 12.53 0.28
C ILE A 141 -2.10 11.96 -0.06
N ILE A 142 -2.25 11.46 -1.29
CA ILE A 142 -3.42 10.71 -1.76
C ILE A 142 -2.98 9.26 -1.99
N SER A 143 -3.54 8.33 -1.23
CA SER A 143 -3.42 6.90 -1.52
C SER A 143 -4.39 6.52 -2.62
N ASP A 144 -3.89 6.10 -3.77
CA ASP A 144 -4.64 5.46 -4.86
C ASP A 144 -4.79 3.98 -4.51
N MET A 145 -5.94 3.62 -3.90
CA MET A 145 -6.07 2.33 -3.21
C MET A 145 -6.41 1.17 -4.13
N GLY A 146 -7.22 1.40 -5.17
CA GLY A 146 -7.79 0.34 -5.99
C GLY A 146 -6.78 -0.39 -6.87
N ASP A 147 -5.66 0.25 -7.19
CA ASP A 147 -4.59 -0.36 -7.97
C ASP A 147 -3.27 -0.48 -7.18
N ASN A 148 -3.39 -0.84 -5.89
CA ASN A 148 -2.23 -1.04 -5.01
C ASN A 148 -1.41 -2.26 -5.44
N PRO A 149 -0.16 -2.09 -5.93
CA PRO A 149 0.68 -3.20 -6.39
C PRO A 149 1.12 -4.14 -5.26
N THR A 150 1.10 -3.70 -4.01
CA THR A 150 1.47 -4.55 -2.86
C THR A 150 0.30 -5.34 -2.29
N ALA A 151 -0.93 -4.97 -2.66
CA ALA A 151 -2.12 -5.74 -2.32
C ALA A 151 -2.57 -6.69 -3.45
N GLY A 152 -1.82 -6.77 -4.56
CA GLY A 152 -2.12 -7.64 -5.69
C GLY A 152 -2.70 -6.92 -6.92
N GLY A 153 -2.86 -5.60 -6.87
CA GLY A 153 -3.19 -4.80 -8.05
C GLY A 153 -2.12 -4.88 -9.14
N SER A 154 -2.51 -4.67 -10.39
CA SER A 154 -1.58 -4.67 -11.52
C SER A 154 -0.55 -3.54 -11.44
N GLY A 155 -0.92 -2.44 -10.79
CA GLY A 155 -0.12 -1.22 -10.71
C GLY A 155 -0.13 -0.40 -11.99
N ASP A 156 -0.86 -0.84 -13.02
CA ASP A 156 -0.89 -0.22 -14.36
C ASP A 156 -2.25 0.36 -14.78
N VAL A 157 -3.23 0.38 -13.88
CA VAL A 157 -4.51 1.05 -14.11
C VAL A 157 -4.28 2.55 -14.29
N THR A 158 -4.74 3.08 -15.40
CA THR A 158 -4.53 4.47 -15.83
C THR A 158 -5.58 5.45 -15.30
N TRP A 159 -6.68 4.94 -14.73
CA TRP A 159 -7.86 5.72 -14.37
C TRP A 159 -7.52 6.94 -13.50
N THR A 160 -6.77 6.75 -12.42
CA THR A 160 -6.37 7.85 -11.52
C THR A 160 -5.48 8.85 -12.23
N LEU A 161 -4.47 8.39 -12.98
CA LEU A 161 -3.59 9.28 -13.74
C LEU A 161 -4.37 10.11 -14.75
N ASN A 162 -5.28 9.49 -15.50
CA ASN A 162 -6.13 10.18 -16.47
C ASN A 162 -6.97 11.29 -15.79
N LYS A 163 -7.60 10.98 -14.66
CA LYS A 163 -8.37 11.94 -13.89
C LYS A 163 -7.53 13.12 -13.39
N ILE A 164 -6.33 12.86 -12.89
CA ILE A 164 -5.41 13.90 -12.41
C ILE A 164 -4.93 14.79 -13.56
N LEU A 165 -4.53 14.20 -14.69
CA LEU A 165 -4.11 14.95 -15.88
C LEU A 165 -5.21 15.86 -16.45
N ASN A 166 -6.49 15.48 -16.27
CA ASN A 166 -7.65 16.25 -16.72
C ASN A 166 -8.29 17.12 -15.59
N SER A 167 -7.69 17.14 -14.41
CA SER A 167 -8.22 17.89 -13.27
C SER A 167 -7.74 19.34 -13.23
N LYS A 168 -8.38 20.14 -12.36
CA LYS A 168 -7.94 21.51 -12.04
C LYS A 168 -6.57 21.59 -11.34
N LEU A 169 -5.98 20.47 -10.95
CA LEU A 169 -4.61 20.39 -10.41
C LEU A 169 -3.56 20.48 -11.50
N ASN A 170 -3.84 20.05 -12.72
CA ASN A 170 -2.91 20.10 -13.85
C ASN A 170 -2.85 21.50 -14.46
N LYS A 171 -1.93 22.34 -13.98
CA LYS A 171 -1.77 23.72 -14.42
C LYS A 171 -0.31 24.08 -14.62
N VAL A 172 -0.01 24.85 -15.66
CA VAL A 172 1.30 25.51 -15.76
C VAL A 172 1.49 26.43 -14.54
N ASN A 173 2.59 26.29 -13.82
CA ASN A 173 2.85 26.98 -12.55
C ASN A 173 1.88 26.63 -11.40
N GLY A 174 1.25 25.45 -11.45
CA GLY A 174 0.45 24.91 -10.34
C GLY A 174 1.30 24.33 -9.20
N PRO A 175 0.65 23.71 -8.19
CA PRO A 175 1.34 23.02 -7.11
C PRO A 175 2.19 21.86 -7.66
N GLU A 176 3.36 21.62 -7.10
CA GLU A 176 4.22 20.52 -7.49
C GLU A 176 3.62 19.18 -7.08
N ILE A 177 3.32 18.32 -8.06
CA ILE A 177 2.67 17.03 -7.86
C ILE A 177 3.61 15.91 -8.29
N ILE A 178 3.70 14.87 -7.47
CA ILE A 178 4.36 13.61 -7.80
C ILE A 178 3.30 12.53 -7.94
N TYR A 179 3.25 11.85 -9.08
CA TYR A 179 2.43 10.66 -9.32
C TYR A 179 3.33 9.41 -9.38
N ALA A 180 3.15 8.49 -8.45
CA ALA A 180 4.01 7.30 -8.29
C ALA A 180 3.18 6.01 -8.19
N SER A 181 3.20 5.19 -9.20
CA SER A 181 3.84 5.24 -10.49
C SER A 181 2.96 4.57 -11.56
N ILE A 182 3.43 4.50 -12.78
CA ILE A 182 2.74 3.79 -13.86
C ILE A 182 3.76 3.06 -14.74
N PRO A 183 3.60 1.74 -15.03
CA PRO A 183 4.38 1.04 -16.04
C PRO A 183 4.14 1.61 -17.43
N GLY A 184 5.21 1.78 -18.20
CA GLY A 184 5.17 2.30 -19.57
C GLY A 184 6.41 1.91 -20.37
N PRO A 185 6.61 0.62 -20.72
CA PRO A 185 7.80 0.14 -21.42
C PRO A 185 8.06 0.88 -22.73
N ASP A 186 7.01 1.23 -23.49
CA ASP A 186 7.14 1.97 -24.75
C ASP A 186 7.69 3.38 -24.51
N LEU A 187 7.15 4.08 -23.51
CA LEU A 187 7.65 5.41 -23.17
C LEU A 187 9.09 5.34 -22.63
N ILE A 188 9.41 4.33 -21.80
CA ILE A 188 10.79 4.10 -21.33
C ILE A 188 11.75 3.94 -22.51
N LYS A 189 11.41 3.10 -23.50
CA LYS A 189 12.23 2.91 -24.71
C LYS A 189 12.50 4.23 -25.43
N ASN A 190 11.50 5.09 -25.58
CA ASN A 190 11.64 6.40 -26.22
C ASN A 190 12.49 7.33 -25.35
N ALA A 191 12.26 7.36 -24.04
CA ALA A 191 13.00 8.19 -23.09
C ALA A 191 14.50 7.88 -23.06
N LEU A 192 14.89 6.61 -23.21
CA LEU A 192 16.32 6.22 -23.25
C LEU A 192 17.07 6.75 -24.48
N ASN A 193 16.34 7.18 -25.52
CA ASN A 193 16.91 7.81 -26.73
C ASN A 193 16.69 9.33 -26.76
N THR A 194 16.14 9.91 -25.67
CA THR A 194 15.81 11.33 -25.55
C THR A 194 16.76 11.99 -24.55
N LYS A 195 17.18 13.23 -24.78
CA LYS A 195 17.99 13.98 -23.82
C LYS A 195 17.13 14.52 -22.69
N ILE A 196 17.66 14.56 -21.47
CA ILE A 196 17.02 15.22 -20.35
C ILE A 196 16.76 16.68 -20.70
N GLY A 197 15.53 17.14 -20.51
CA GLY A 197 15.06 18.48 -20.89
C GLY A 197 14.27 18.52 -22.18
N ASP A 198 14.35 17.50 -23.03
CA ASP A 198 13.60 17.41 -24.28
C ASP A 198 12.22 16.77 -24.08
N GLU A 199 11.32 16.97 -25.05
CA GLU A 199 10.02 16.33 -25.08
C GLU A 199 10.15 14.84 -25.43
N VAL A 200 9.32 14.03 -24.76
CA VAL A 200 9.18 12.61 -25.04
C VAL A 200 7.71 12.19 -24.91
N SER A 201 7.31 11.25 -25.74
CA SER A 201 5.97 10.68 -25.68
C SER A 201 5.98 9.16 -25.80
N GLY A 202 4.95 8.52 -25.27
CA GLY A 202 4.74 7.08 -25.35
C GLY A 202 3.53 6.64 -24.56
N TYR A 203 3.04 5.44 -24.85
CA TYR A 203 1.93 4.89 -24.09
C TYR A 203 2.38 4.38 -22.72
N VAL A 204 1.50 4.58 -21.72
CA VAL A 204 1.69 4.11 -20.34
C VAL A 204 0.43 3.42 -19.82
N GLY A 205 0.62 2.40 -18.99
CA GLY A 205 -0.41 1.67 -18.26
C GLY A 205 -1.32 0.80 -19.12
N ALA A 206 -2.30 0.18 -18.48
CA ALA A 206 -3.36 -0.64 -19.06
C ALA A 206 -2.86 -1.78 -19.98
N VAL A 207 -1.70 -2.36 -19.67
CA VAL A 207 -1.17 -3.56 -20.35
C VAL A 207 -1.73 -4.83 -19.72
N HIS A 208 -1.85 -4.83 -18.39
CA HIS A 208 -2.34 -5.97 -17.62
C HIS A 208 -3.77 -5.78 -17.13
N ASP A 209 -4.19 -4.53 -16.90
CA ASP A 209 -5.55 -4.22 -16.46
C ASP A 209 -6.09 -2.97 -17.18
N ASP A 210 -6.79 -3.21 -18.27
CA ASP A 210 -7.44 -2.19 -19.12
C ASP A 210 -8.94 -2.01 -18.82
N ARG A 211 -9.47 -2.74 -17.83
CA ARG A 211 -10.91 -2.76 -17.49
C ARG A 211 -11.47 -1.40 -17.08
N PHE A 212 -10.65 -0.56 -16.50
CA PHE A 212 -11.10 0.71 -15.89
C PHE A 212 -10.77 1.94 -16.72
N SER A 213 -9.74 1.87 -17.57
CA SER A 213 -9.35 2.96 -18.46
C SER A 213 -8.33 2.46 -19.49
N PRO A 214 -8.36 2.97 -20.74
CA PRO A 214 -7.39 2.58 -21.77
C PRO A 214 -5.98 3.10 -21.47
N PRO A 215 -4.94 2.64 -22.19
CA PRO A 215 -3.61 3.21 -22.13
C PRO A 215 -3.62 4.72 -22.40
N ILE A 216 -2.74 5.47 -21.73
CA ILE A 216 -2.61 6.92 -21.92
C ILE A 216 -1.38 7.20 -22.80
N LEU A 217 -1.55 7.98 -23.86
CA LEU A 217 -0.42 8.60 -24.54
C LEU A 217 0.08 9.77 -23.68
N LEU A 218 1.13 9.50 -22.92
CA LEU A 218 1.75 10.52 -22.08
C LEU A 218 2.77 11.31 -22.90
N ASN A 219 2.63 12.63 -22.92
CA ASN A 219 3.58 13.55 -23.56
C ASN A 219 4.06 14.58 -22.54
N GLY A 220 5.36 14.79 -22.46
CA GLY A 220 5.94 15.75 -21.52
C GLY A 220 7.46 15.85 -21.62
N ILE A 221 8.05 16.58 -20.70
CA ILE A 221 9.49 16.81 -20.64
C ILE A 221 10.17 15.72 -19.81
N LEU A 222 11.18 15.06 -20.37
CA LEU A 222 12.02 14.11 -19.66
C LEU A 222 12.85 14.84 -18.60
N LYS A 223 12.65 14.52 -17.32
CA LYS A 223 13.32 15.19 -16.19
C LYS A 223 14.48 14.39 -15.61
N SER A 224 14.31 13.08 -15.47
CA SER A 224 15.35 12.19 -14.96
C SER A 224 15.22 10.78 -15.53
N VAL A 225 16.32 10.04 -15.52
CA VAL A 225 16.42 8.65 -15.96
C VAL A 225 17.24 7.89 -14.94
N ARG A 226 16.74 6.76 -14.48
CA ARG A 226 17.45 5.81 -13.63
C ARG A 226 17.37 4.41 -14.24
N LEU A 227 18.52 3.74 -14.30
CA LEU A 227 18.63 2.38 -14.83
C LEU A 227 19.01 1.39 -13.72
N ARG A 228 18.72 0.12 -13.98
CA ARG A 228 19.10 -1.01 -13.11
C ARG A 228 18.46 -0.97 -11.72
N ASP A 229 17.25 -0.41 -11.61
CA ASP A 229 16.47 -0.60 -10.38
C ASP A 229 16.06 -2.07 -10.26
N VAL A 230 16.18 -2.62 -9.06
CA VAL A 230 15.92 -4.05 -8.79
C VAL A 230 14.48 -4.47 -9.15
N ASN A 231 13.52 -3.58 -8.94
CA ASN A 231 12.09 -3.85 -9.19
C ASN A 231 11.65 -3.32 -10.55
N ALA A 232 11.91 -2.05 -10.81
CA ALA A 232 11.43 -1.35 -12.01
C ALA A 232 12.28 -1.62 -13.25
N ASP A 233 13.54 -2.05 -13.12
CA ASP A 233 14.56 -2.15 -14.15
C ASP A 233 15.00 -0.75 -14.66
N ALA A 234 14.10 0.00 -15.29
CA ALA A 234 14.30 1.40 -15.66
C ALA A 234 13.15 2.27 -15.15
N GLU A 235 13.49 3.48 -14.76
CA GLU A 235 12.56 4.49 -14.26
C GLU A 235 12.87 5.84 -14.89
N VAL A 236 11.84 6.58 -15.26
CA VAL A 236 11.97 7.96 -15.75
C VAL A 236 10.93 8.86 -15.10
N VAL A 237 11.23 10.15 -15.00
CA VAL A 237 10.26 11.17 -14.61
C VAL A 237 9.88 11.99 -15.83
N ILE A 238 8.60 12.00 -16.15
CA ILE A 238 8.02 12.80 -17.23
C ILE A 238 7.22 13.94 -16.59
N LYS A 239 7.63 15.17 -16.88
CA LYS A 239 6.94 16.37 -16.40
C LYS A 239 5.86 16.81 -17.39
N VAL A 240 4.61 16.76 -16.93
CA VAL A 240 3.41 17.27 -17.64
C VAL A 240 2.91 18.48 -16.86
N ASN A 241 3.15 19.68 -17.36
CA ASN A 241 2.89 20.95 -16.65
C ASN A 241 3.57 20.97 -15.26
N ASN A 242 2.78 20.83 -14.18
CA ASN A 242 3.26 20.79 -12.78
C ASN A 242 3.31 19.39 -12.19
N ILE A 243 2.97 18.36 -12.97
CA ILE A 243 2.91 16.98 -12.51
C ILE A 243 4.18 16.23 -12.95
N ASN A 244 4.90 15.67 -11.99
CA ASN A 244 6.01 14.75 -12.22
C ASN A 244 5.45 13.30 -12.18
N VAL A 245 5.28 12.71 -13.35
CA VAL A 245 4.80 11.33 -13.49
C VAL A 245 6.00 10.38 -13.51
N ILE A 246 6.07 9.49 -12.54
CA ILE A 246 7.09 8.43 -12.54
C ILE A 246 6.60 7.30 -13.43
N VAL A 247 7.34 7.02 -14.49
CA VAL A 247 7.09 5.91 -15.41
C VAL A 247 8.15 4.85 -15.20
N THR A 248 7.74 3.59 -15.13
CA THR A 248 8.62 2.45 -14.85
C THR A 248 8.56 1.42 -15.98
N ASN A 249 9.66 0.67 -16.18
CA ASN A 249 9.64 -0.43 -17.14
C ASN A 249 8.80 -1.61 -16.62
N ARG A 250 8.87 -1.88 -15.32
CA ARG A 250 8.09 -2.91 -14.62
C ARG A 250 7.37 -2.31 -13.43
N ARG A 251 6.32 -3.01 -12.96
CA ARG A 251 5.58 -2.63 -11.75
C ARG A 251 6.51 -2.46 -10.55
N LYS A 252 6.43 -1.29 -9.88
CA LYS A 252 7.18 -0.99 -8.65
C LYS A 252 6.30 -0.21 -7.68
N PRO A 253 6.21 -0.61 -6.40
CA PRO A 253 5.65 0.22 -5.34
C PRO A 253 6.67 1.30 -4.91
N TYR A 254 6.17 2.49 -4.55
CA TYR A 254 6.97 3.61 -4.04
C TYR A 254 6.71 3.79 -2.54
N HIS A 255 7.59 3.26 -1.72
CA HIS A 255 7.42 3.18 -0.28
C HIS A 255 8.44 4.02 0.50
N TYR A 256 9.62 4.20 -0.05
CA TYR A 256 10.73 4.86 0.64
C TYR A 256 11.00 6.23 0.04
N ILE A 257 11.46 7.17 0.88
CA ILE A 257 11.88 8.49 0.43
C ILE A 257 12.96 8.38 -0.65
N SER A 258 13.88 7.44 -0.49
CA SER A 258 14.93 7.16 -1.48
C SER A 258 14.41 6.73 -2.85
N ASP A 259 13.22 6.12 -2.95
CA ASP A 259 12.63 5.77 -4.25
C ASP A 259 12.37 7.01 -5.11
N PHE A 260 12.02 8.13 -4.47
CA PHE A 260 11.79 9.42 -5.11
C PHE A 260 13.07 10.21 -5.29
N GLU A 261 13.93 10.29 -4.26
CA GLU A 261 15.18 11.04 -4.27
C GLU A 261 16.16 10.51 -5.33
N ASN A 262 16.16 9.20 -5.57
CA ASN A 262 16.93 8.57 -6.65
C ASN A 262 16.48 8.99 -8.07
N LEU A 263 15.36 9.66 -8.19
CA LEU A 263 14.81 10.23 -9.43
C LEU A 263 14.86 11.77 -9.43
N ASP A 264 15.68 12.38 -8.57
CA ASP A 264 15.81 13.82 -8.37
C ASP A 264 14.51 14.51 -7.94
N LEU A 265 13.55 13.76 -7.37
CA LEU A 265 12.32 14.29 -6.80
C LEU A 265 12.49 14.60 -5.32
N LYS A 266 11.72 15.57 -4.83
CA LYS A 266 11.78 16.05 -3.42
C LYS A 266 10.48 15.77 -2.68
N PRO A 267 10.17 14.52 -2.29
CA PRO A 267 8.88 14.18 -1.69
C PRO A 267 8.58 14.97 -0.41
N LYS A 268 9.59 15.32 0.39
CA LYS A 268 9.40 16.05 1.66
C LYS A 268 8.89 17.49 1.47
N THR A 269 9.09 18.08 0.31
CA THR A 269 8.75 19.47 0.01
C THR A 269 7.83 19.66 -1.18
N SER A 270 7.45 18.59 -1.87
CA SER A 270 6.41 18.61 -2.89
C SER A 270 5.07 19.03 -2.28
N ASP A 271 4.17 19.48 -3.11
CA ASP A 271 2.86 19.95 -2.63
C ASP A 271 1.88 18.80 -2.46
N ILE A 272 1.84 17.88 -3.45
CA ILE A 272 0.97 16.71 -3.43
C ILE A 272 1.77 15.48 -3.88
N ILE A 273 1.56 14.35 -3.20
CA ILE A 273 2.04 13.04 -3.65
C ILE A 273 0.84 12.13 -3.84
N ILE A 274 0.73 11.52 -5.00
CA ILE A 274 -0.26 10.48 -5.30
C ILE A 274 0.51 9.18 -5.42
N VAL A 275 0.18 8.20 -4.60
CA VAL A 275 0.90 6.92 -4.54
C VAL A 275 -0.06 5.75 -4.53
N LYS A 276 0.21 4.71 -5.33
CA LYS A 276 -0.57 3.47 -5.38
C LYS A 276 -0.25 2.61 -4.16
N ILE A 277 -1.01 2.83 -3.10
CA ILE A 277 -0.82 2.18 -1.79
C ILE A 277 -2.15 2.16 -1.04
N GLY A 278 -2.30 1.22 -0.11
CA GLY A 278 -3.37 1.28 0.88
C GLY A 278 -3.06 2.30 1.99
N TYR A 279 -2.73 1.85 3.19
CA TYR A 279 -2.25 2.77 4.22
C TYR A 279 -0.76 3.08 4.06
N LEU A 280 -0.37 4.30 4.46
CA LEU A 280 1.00 4.76 4.29
C LEU A 280 1.99 3.95 5.15
N VAL A 281 3.10 3.59 4.53
CA VAL A 281 4.28 3.08 5.24
C VAL A 281 4.90 4.17 6.13
N PRO A 282 5.71 3.82 7.14
CA PRO A 282 6.22 4.79 8.13
C PRO A 282 6.87 6.03 7.51
N GLU A 283 7.75 5.88 6.52
CA GLU A 283 8.47 7.02 5.94
C GLU A 283 7.53 8.03 5.25
N LEU A 284 6.54 7.54 4.48
CA LEU A 284 5.55 8.42 3.85
C LEU A 284 4.60 9.03 4.89
N TYR A 285 4.26 8.25 5.92
CA TYR A 285 3.44 8.74 7.03
C TYR A 285 4.11 9.90 7.78
N ASP A 286 5.40 9.85 7.98
CA ASP A 286 6.15 10.85 8.76
C ASP A 286 6.33 12.19 8.02
N ILE A 287 6.44 12.15 6.69
CA ILE A 287 6.60 13.37 5.88
C ILE A 287 5.28 14.07 5.57
N ARG A 288 4.12 13.40 5.71
CA ARG A 288 2.83 13.97 5.34
C ARG A 288 2.49 15.22 6.14
N GLY A 289 1.88 16.18 5.49
CA GLY A 289 1.18 17.26 6.17
C GLY A 289 -0.26 16.86 6.49
N ASP A 290 -0.93 16.22 5.53
CA ASP A 290 -2.22 15.57 5.69
C ASP A 290 -2.35 14.41 4.67
N TRP A 291 -3.40 13.57 4.80
CA TRP A 291 -3.54 12.35 4.03
C TRP A 291 -4.99 11.93 3.89
N VAL A 292 -5.31 11.41 2.69
CA VAL A 292 -6.60 10.79 2.38
C VAL A 292 -6.40 9.47 1.62
N MET A 293 -7.26 8.51 1.90
CA MET A 293 -7.32 7.23 1.21
C MET A 293 -8.41 7.31 0.13
N ALA A 294 -8.01 7.43 -1.15
CA ALA A 294 -8.93 7.53 -2.26
C ALA A 294 -9.42 6.13 -2.67
N LEU A 295 -10.72 5.89 -2.55
CA LEU A 295 -11.39 4.70 -3.08
C LEU A 295 -11.48 4.85 -4.59
N THR A 296 -10.57 4.21 -5.30
CA THR A 296 -10.40 4.28 -6.74
C THR A 296 -10.67 2.91 -7.34
N PRO A 297 -11.12 2.82 -8.59
CA PRO A 297 -11.29 1.52 -9.25
C PRO A 297 -9.95 0.85 -9.51
N GLY A 298 -9.93 -0.48 -9.41
CA GLY A 298 -8.75 -1.30 -9.66
C GLY A 298 -8.94 -2.75 -9.29
N GLY A 299 -7.91 -3.56 -9.50
CA GLY A 299 -7.95 -5.00 -9.21
C GLY A 299 -8.07 -5.34 -7.72
N VAL A 300 -7.87 -4.37 -6.84
CA VAL A 300 -7.99 -4.47 -5.38
C VAL A 300 -8.86 -3.32 -4.85
N ASP A 301 -9.97 -3.08 -5.51
CA ASP A 301 -10.96 -2.09 -5.09
C ASP A 301 -11.35 -2.30 -3.62
N GLN A 302 -11.33 -1.22 -2.85
CA GLN A 302 -11.53 -1.25 -1.39
C GLN A 302 -12.99 -0.93 -0.99
N ASP A 303 -13.82 -0.54 -1.94
CA ASP A 303 -15.25 -0.29 -1.74
C ASP A 303 -16.04 -1.60 -1.87
N LEU A 304 -15.97 -2.43 -0.80
CA LEU A 304 -16.56 -3.78 -0.70
C LEU A 304 -17.84 -3.76 0.13
#